data_8f7fd4b2fbaf8b07599c242d0bfe7183
#
_entry.id   8f7fd4b2fbaf8b07599c242d0bfe7183
#
_cell.length_a   1.000
_cell.length_b   1.000
_cell.length_c   1.000
_cell.angle_alpha   90.00
_cell.angle_beta   90.00
_cell.angle_gamma   90.00
#
_symmetry.space_group_name_H-M   'P 1'
#
loop_
_entity.id
_entity.type
_entity.pdbx_description
1 polymer ?
#
loop_
_entity_poly.entity_id
_entity_poly.type
_entity_poly.pdbx_seq_one_letter_code
_entity_poly.pdbx_strand_id
1 'polypeptide(L)'
;VIVTRGIKREYDMGGEIVRALRGIDLAIARNEYVAIMGPSGSGKSTLMNIIGCLDTPNGGEYWLNGQMVSTMSDDQLARVRNKEIGFVFQTFNLLPRATALHNVELPLVYAGMGSDERRRRAKEALAKVQLEDRMDHRPNELSGGQRQRVAIARALVNNPSMLLADEPTGNLDSATSEEIMKVFENLAGSGQTVVMVTHEPDIAAHARRVVVLRDGLISTDDSREAFAARHGL
;
A
#
# COMPACT_ATOMS: atom_id res chain seq x y z
N VAL A 1 7.65 10.61 6.11
CA VAL A 1 7.01 10.51 4.78
C VAL A 1 5.57 10.97 4.85
N ILE A 2 4.80 10.48 5.81
CA ILE A 2 3.38 10.80 6.04
C ILE A 2 3.24 11.56 7.34
N VAL A 3 2.44 12.63 7.31
CA VAL A 3 1.95 13.31 8.52
C VAL A 3 0.47 13.64 8.30
N THR A 4 -0.39 13.14 9.19
CA THR A 4 -1.81 13.52 9.21
C THR A 4 -2.11 14.24 10.53
N ARG A 5 -2.95 15.27 10.46
CA ARG A 5 -3.41 16.03 11.62
C ARG A 5 -4.91 16.19 11.59
N GLY A 6 -5.59 15.59 12.53
CA GLY A 6 -7.04 15.67 12.70
C GLY A 6 -7.84 15.22 11.48
N ILE A 7 -7.36 14.22 10.71
CA ILE A 7 -8.03 13.76 9.47
C ILE A 7 -9.42 13.23 9.78
N LYS A 8 -10.42 13.80 9.10
CA LYS A 8 -11.82 13.40 9.18
C LYS A 8 -12.33 12.99 7.81
N ARG A 9 -13.14 11.95 7.76
CA ARG A 9 -13.86 11.53 6.57
C ARG A 9 -15.27 11.09 6.91
N GLU A 10 -16.23 11.73 6.28
CA GLU A 10 -17.65 11.44 6.43
C GLU A 10 -18.25 11.14 5.05
N TYR A 11 -19.19 10.20 5.00
CA TYR A 11 -19.94 9.85 3.80
C TYR A 11 -21.43 10.07 4.07
N ASP A 12 -22.11 10.79 3.18
CA ASP A 12 -23.57 10.91 3.20
C ASP A 12 -24.18 9.71 2.43
N MET A 13 -24.93 8.89 3.15
CA MET A 13 -25.58 7.69 2.62
C MET A 13 -27.08 7.93 2.35
N GLY A 14 -27.45 9.16 2.00
CA GLY A 14 -28.85 9.49 1.70
C GLY A 14 -29.69 9.77 2.94
N GLY A 15 -29.13 10.52 3.90
CA GLY A 15 -29.82 10.95 5.14
C GLY A 15 -29.16 10.44 6.42
N GLU A 16 -28.22 9.49 6.30
CA GLU A 16 -27.37 9.05 7.40
C GLU A 16 -25.91 9.42 7.10
N ILE A 17 -25.26 10.11 8.05
CA ILE A 17 -23.83 10.47 7.94
C ILE A 17 -22.99 9.40 8.63
N VAL A 18 -22.23 8.65 7.82
CA VAL A 18 -21.24 7.70 8.31
C VAL A 18 -19.90 8.40 8.52
N ARG A 19 -19.47 8.50 9.78
CA ARG A 19 -18.17 9.09 10.16
C ARG A 19 -17.09 8.03 10.15
N ALA A 20 -16.48 7.81 8.99
CA ALA A 20 -15.47 6.78 8.81
C ALA A 20 -14.14 7.11 9.50
N LEU A 21 -13.73 8.39 9.52
CA LEU A 21 -12.59 8.90 10.29
C LEU A 21 -13.00 10.12 11.10
N ARG A 22 -12.57 10.14 12.37
CA ARG A 22 -13.06 11.09 13.38
C ARG A 22 -12.00 12.01 13.94
N GLY A 23 -10.84 12.10 13.29
CA GLY A 23 -9.69 12.91 13.70
C GLY A 23 -8.47 12.03 13.91
N ILE A 24 -7.80 11.66 12.81
CA ILE A 24 -6.61 10.80 12.84
C ILE A 24 -5.37 11.67 12.81
N ASP A 25 -4.56 11.53 13.85
CA ASP A 25 -3.20 12.06 13.96
C ASP A 25 -2.22 10.90 13.82
N LEU A 26 -1.47 10.84 12.70
CA LEU A 26 -0.53 9.78 12.41
C LEU A 26 0.70 10.34 11.72
N ALA A 27 1.88 9.99 12.21
CA ALA A 27 3.15 10.27 11.56
C ALA A 27 3.86 8.96 11.22
N ILE A 28 4.28 8.80 9.97
CA ILE A 28 5.10 7.67 9.51
C ILE A 28 6.40 8.23 8.94
N ALA A 29 7.52 7.78 9.50
CA ALA A 29 8.86 8.21 9.10
C ALA A 29 9.32 7.50 7.80
N ARG A 30 10.43 7.96 7.21
CA ARG A 30 11.10 7.22 6.14
C ARG A 30 11.64 5.91 6.66
N ASN A 31 11.63 4.88 5.81
CA ASN A 31 12.14 3.55 6.10
C ASN A 31 11.41 2.86 7.27
N GLU A 32 10.22 3.33 7.61
CA GLU A 32 9.38 2.69 8.60
C GLU A 32 8.53 1.60 7.96
N TYR A 33 8.35 0.49 8.67
CA TYR A 33 7.41 -0.55 8.30
C TYR A 33 6.29 -0.58 9.34
N VAL A 34 5.11 -0.14 8.93
CA VAL A 34 3.93 0.06 9.79
C VAL A 34 2.79 -0.83 9.30
N ALA A 35 2.14 -1.54 10.20
CA ALA A 35 0.86 -2.18 9.95
C ALA A 35 -0.28 -1.35 10.54
N ILE A 36 -1.35 -1.16 9.78
CA ILE A 36 -2.60 -0.55 10.20
C ILE A 36 -3.63 -1.66 10.36
N MET A 37 -4.08 -1.89 11.57
CA MET A 37 -5.04 -2.92 11.92
C MET A 37 -6.37 -2.37 12.43
N GLY A 38 -7.34 -3.27 12.58
CA GLY A 38 -8.61 -3.00 13.23
C GLY A 38 -9.75 -3.87 12.67
N PRO A 39 -10.89 -3.96 13.34
CA PRO A 39 -12.04 -4.74 12.88
C PRO A 39 -12.62 -4.16 11.58
N SER A 40 -13.53 -4.92 10.95
CA SER A 40 -14.31 -4.40 9.82
C SER A 40 -15.06 -3.14 10.23
N GLY A 41 -15.11 -2.13 9.34
CA GLY A 41 -15.78 -0.85 9.62
C GLY A 41 -14.97 0.12 10.50
N SER A 42 -13.77 -0.21 10.95
CA SER A 42 -12.96 0.70 11.81
C SER A 42 -12.38 1.93 11.10
N GLY A 43 -12.47 2.00 9.77
CA GLY A 43 -11.94 3.12 8.96
C GLY A 43 -10.61 2.84 8.26
N LYS A 44 -10.05 1.62 8.33
CA LYS A 44 -8.76 1.25 7.68
C LYS A 44 -8.71 1.58 6.19
N SER A 45 -9.67 1.08 5.43
CA SER A 45 -9.71 1.29 3.97
C SER A 45 -9.90 2.77 3.63
N THR A 46 -10.68 3.51 4.44
CA THR A 46 -10.84 4.95 4.28
C THR A 46 -9.52 5.68 4.54
N LEU A 47 -8.81 5.34 5.62
CA LEU A 47 -7.50 5.92 5.93
C LEU A 47 -6.49 5.58 4.83
N MET A 48 -6.47 4.33 4.38
CA MET A 48 -5.63 3.89 3.28
C MET A 48 -5.90 4.68 1.98
N ASN A 49 -7.17 4.91 1.63
CA ASN A 49 -7.53 5.68 0.44
C ASN A 49 -7.06 7.14 0.53
N ILE A 50 -7.15 7.76 1.72
CA ILE A 50 -6.64 9.12 1.92
C ILE A 50 -5.12 9.15 1.85
N ILE A 51 -4.41 8.25 2.56
CA ILE A 51 -2.95 8.14 2.51
C ILE A 51 -2.49 7.85 1.07
N GLY A 52 -3.26 7.04 0.35
CA GLY A 52 -3.02 6.67 -1.04
C GLY A 52 -3.36 7.76 -2.06
N CYS A 53 -3.83 8.93 -1.64
CA CYS A 53 -4.33 9.97 -2.55
C CYS A 53 -5.42 9.47 -3.52
N LEU A 54 -6.24 8.49 -3.10
CA LEU A 54 -7.40 7.96 -3.83
C LEU A 54 -8.69 8.64 -3.40
N ASP A 55 -8.69 9.27 -2.23
CA ASP A 55 -9.80 10.04 -1.66
C ASP A 55 -9.26 11.27 -0.92
N THR A 56 -10.12 12.26 -0.68
CA THR A 56 -9.77 13.49 0.03
C THR A 56 -10.49 13.58 1.37
N PRO A 57 -9.86 14.07 2.45
CA PRO A 57 -10.52 14.22 3.73
C PRO A 57 -11.54 15.38 3.69
N ASN A 58 -12.59 15.29 4.53
CA ASN A 58 -13.51 16.42 4.75
C ASN A 58 -12.92 17.48 5.71
N GLY A 59 -11.87 17.13 6.44
CA GLY A 59 -11.18 18.04 7.35
C GLY A 59 -9.86 17.47 7.85
N GLY A 60 -9.04 18.34 8.42
CA GLY A 60 -7.68 18.01 8.83
C GLY A 60 -6.67 18.22 7.70
N GLU A 61 -5.40 17.93 8.00
CA GLU A 61 -4.27 18.12 7.09
C GLU A 61 -3.57 16.80 6.81
N TYR A 62 -3.23 16.56 5.54
CA TYR A 62 -2.38 15.46 5.13
C TYR A 62 -1.16 15.97 4.36
N TRP A 63 0.02 15.60 4.85
CA TRP A 63 1.31 15.95 4.28
C TRP A 63 2.04 14.69 3.83
N LEU A 64 2.48 14.68 2.57
CA LEU A 64 3.31 13.62 1.99
C LEU A 64 4.64 14.21 1.56
N ASN A 65 5.74 13.72 2.12
CA ASN A 65 7.10 14.23 1.86
C ASN A 65 7.23 15.75 2.04
N GLY A 66 6.56 16.33 3.04
CA GLY A 66 6.56 17.77 3.32
C GLY A 66 5.66 18.60 2.41
N GLN A 67 4.91 17.97 1.52
CA GLN A 67 3.95 18.63 0.63
C GLN A 67 2.52 18.38 1.13
N MET A 68 1.75 19.45 1.33
CA MET A 68 0.33 19.33 1.72
C MET A 68 -0.48 18.82 0.53
N VAL A 69 -1.09 17.65 0.69
CA VAL A 69 -1.86 17.00 -0.39
C VAL A 69 -3.38 17.06 -0.18
N SER A 70 -3.84 17.34 1.04
CA SER A 70 -5.29 17.39 1.37
C SER A 70 -6.08 18.47 0.62
N THR A 71 -5.42 19.46 0.01
CA THR A 71 -6.04 20.56 -0.74
C THR A 71 -5.74 20.51 -2.23
N MET A 72 -5.12 19.45 -2.72
CA MET A 72 -4.76 19.29 -4.12
C MET A 72 -5.96 18.92 -4.99
N SER A 73 -5.92 19.34 -6.27
CA SER A 73 -6.86 18.87 -7.28
C SER A 73 -6.62 17.40 -7.63
N ASP A 74 -7.64 16.76 -8.25
CA ASP A 74 -7.55 15.35 -8.67
C ASP A 74 -6.36 15.10 -9.61
N ASP A 75 -6.05 16.01 -10.52
CA ASP A 75 -4.89 15.92 -11.42
C ASP A 75 -3.56 15.97 -10.65
N GLN A 76 -3.47 16.82 -9.63
CA GLN A 76 -2.30 16.91 -8.77
C GLN A 76 -2.14 15.64 -7.93
N LEU A 77 -3.24 15.16 -7.33
CA LEU A 77 -3.26 13.90 -6.58
C LEU A 77 -2.87 12.71 -7.46
N ALA A 78 -3.33 12.66 -8.72
CA ALA A 78 -2.94 11.60 -9.66
C ALA A 78 -1.44 11.60 -9.96
N ARG A 79 -0.82 12.77 -10.10
CA ARG A 79 0.65 12.90 -10.28
C ARG A 79 1.42 12.48 -9.03
N VAL A 80 0.98 12.93 -7.86
CA VAL A 80 1.58 12.54 -6.56
C VAL A 80 1.48 11.02 -6.39
N ARG A 81 0.30 10.45 -6.61
CA ARG A 81 0.06 9.00 -6.52
C ARG A 81 0.97 8.20 -7.44
N ASN A 82 1.11 8.60 -8.71
CA ASN A 82 1.97 7.91 -9.66
C ASN A 82 3.45 7.95 -9.26
N LYS A 83 3.91 9.08 -8.70
CA LYS A 83 5.31 9.30 -8.39
C LYS A 83 5.72 8.77 -7.02
N GLU A 84 4.88 8.99 -5.99
CA GLU A 84 5.26 8.83 -4.59
C GLU A 84 4.72 7.53 -3.96
N ILE A 85 3.71 6.88 -4.57
CA ILE A 85 2.97 5.79 -3.95
C ILE A 85 2.94 4.56 -4.84
N GLY A 86 3.45 3.43 -4.34
CA GLY A 86 3.26 2.12 -4.95
C GLY A 86 2.13 1.37 -4.26
N PHE A 87 1.14 0.89 -5.02
CA PHE A 87 0.01 0.14 -4.49
C PHE A 87 0.14 -1.35 -4.73
N VAL A 88 -0.12 -2.14 -3.68
CA VAL A 88 -0.27 -3.59 -3.72
C VAL A 88 -1.62 -3.95 -3.12
N PHE A 89 -2.46 -4.66 -3.87
CA PHE A 89 -3.84 -5.01 -3.47
C PHE A 89 -4.00 -6.51 -3.26
N GLN A 90 -4.98 -6.89 -2.47
CA GLN A 90 -5.38 -8.28 -2.22
C GLN A 90 -5.72 -9.02 -3.52
N THR A 91 -6.40 -8.37 -4.46
CA THR A 91 -6.85 -8.93 -5.74
C THR A 91 -5.86 -8.72 -6.88
N PHE A 92 -4.60 -8.35 -6.57
CA PHE A 92 -3.49 -8.08 -7.49
C PHE A 92 -3.76 -6.92 -8.45
N ASN A 93 -4.98 -6.73 -8.93
CA ASN A 93 -5.41 -5.70 -9.89
C ASN A 93 -4.51 -5.63 -11.13
N LEU A 94 -4.16 -6.80 -11.68
CA LEU A 94 -3.40 -6.91 -12.93
C LEU A 94 -4.35 -6.85 -14.12
N LEU A 95 -3.89 -6.21 -15.20
CA LEU A 95 -4.58 -6.21 -16.48
C LEU A 95 -4.55 -7.62 -17.08
N PRO A 96 -5.69 -8.33 -17.22
CA PRO A 96 -5.71 -9.76 -17.53
C PRO A 96 -5.21 -10.10 -18.94
N ARG A 97 -5.27 -9.14 -19.87
CA ARG A 97 -4.84 -9.30 -21.26
C ARG A 97 -3.39 -8.84 -21.50
N ALA A 98 -2.77 -8.18 -20.53
CA ALA A 98 -1.39 -7.71 -20.60
C ALA A 98 -0.45 -8.74 -19.97
N THR A 99 0.79 -8.84 -20.46
CA THR A 99 1.84 -9.67 -19.86
C THR A 99 2.30 -9.10 -18.52
N ALA A 100 3.07 -9.85 -17.74
CA ALA A 100 3.71 -9.36 -16.52
C ALA A 100 4.54 -8.10 -16.79
N LEU A 101 5.34 -8.12 -17.86
CA LEU A 101 6.15 -6.96 -18.28
C LEU A 101 5.27 -5.74 -18.54
N HIS A 102 4.21 -5.86 -19.34
CA HIS A 102 3.32 -4.74 -19.66
C HIS A 102 2.54 -4.23 -18.44
N ASN A 103 2.17 -5.11 -17.50
CA ASN A 103 1.57 -4.68 -16.23
C ASN A 103 2.53 -3.81 -15.41
N VAL A 104 3.82 -4.17 -15.37
CA VAL A 104 4.83 -3.41 -14.64
C VAL A 104 5.21 -2.12 -15.36
N GLU A 105 5.15 -2.08 -16.70
CA GLU A 105 5.37 -0.83 -17.48
C GLU A 105 4.30 0.24 -17.26
N LEU A 106 3.08 -0.12 -16.82
CA LEU A 106 1.93 0.77 -16.80
C LEU A 106 2.15 2.09 -16.02
N PRO A 107 2.70 2.09 -14.80
CA PRO A 107 2.98 3.34 -14.07
C PRO A 107 3.98 4.24 -14.80
N LEU A 108 4.92 3.67 -15.53
CA LEU A 108 5.92 4.39 -16.32
C LEU A 108 5.31 5.04 -17.57
N VAL A 109 4.25 4.45 -18.13
CA VAL A 109 3.45 5.05 -19.20
C VAL A 109 2.81 6.34 -18.70
N TYR A 110 2.18 6.31 -17.52
CA TYR A 110 1.59 7.49 -16.89
C TYR A 110 2.63 8.54 -16.48
N ALA A 111 3.87 8.11 -16.21
CA ALA A 111 4.99 9.01 -15.96
C ALA A 111 5.56 9.67 -17.25
N GLY A 112 5.02 9.33 -18.44
CA GLY A 112 5.47 9.87 -19.73
C GLY A 112 6.84 9.34 -20.19
N MET A 113 7.28 8.18 -19.66
CA MET A 113 8.58 7.60 -19.97
C MET A 113 8.61 6.96 -21.36
N GLY A 114 9.70 7.14 -22.11
CA GLY A 114 9.90 6.53 -23.42
C GLY A 114 9.98 4.99 -23.36
N SER A 115 9.63 4.32 -24.47
CA SER A 115 9.44 2.86 -24.54
C SER A 115 10.65 2.04 -24.08
N ASP A 116 11.85 2.42 -24.50
CA ASP A 116 13.08 1.63 -24.24
C ASP A 116 13.45 1.70 -22.75
N GLU A 117 13.43 2.89 -22.16
CA GLU A 117 13.70 3.10 -20.74
C GLU A 117 12.63 2.43 -19.88
N ARG A 118 11.36 2.54 -20.26
CA ARG A 118 10.23 1.91 -19.60
C ARG A 118 10.41 0.39 -19.54
N ARG A 119 10.72 -0.23 -20.70
CA ARG A 119 10.95 -1.67 -20.81
C ARG A 119 12.15 -2.12 -19.97
N ARG A 120 13.24 -1.35 -19.97
CA ARG A 120 14.42 -1.63 -19.16
C ARG A 120 14.07 -1.65 -17.67
N ARG A 121 13.42 -0.61 -17.16
CA ARG A 121 13.02 -0.51 -15.74
C ARG A 121 12.03 -1.59 -15.34
N ALA A 122 11.07 -1.91 -16.18
CA ALA A 122 10.11 -2.97 -15.89
C ALA A 122 10.78 -4.34 -15.77
N LYS A 123 11.75 -4.64 -16.64
CA LYS A 123 12.57 -5.86 -16.53
C LYS A 123 13.36 -5.91 -15.23
N GLU A 124 14.01 -4.81 -14.85
CA GLU A 124 14.74 -4.71 -13.59
C GLU A 124 13.85 -4.88 -12.36
N ALA A 125 12.61 -4.32 -12.41
CA ALA A 125 11.65 -4.48 -11.34
C ALA A 125 11.17 -5.94 -11.22
N LEU A 126 10.94 -6.65 -12.33
CA LEU A 126 10.58 -8.08 -12.33
C LEU A 126 11.74 -8.96 -11.82
N ALA A 127 12.97 -8.63 -12.17
CA ALA A 127 14.15 -9.32 -11.66
C ALA A 127 14.27 -9.23 -10.13
N LYS A 128 14.00 -8.06 -9.55
CA LYS A 128 14.01 -7.86 -8.07
C LYS A 128 13.02 -8.76 -7.32
N VAL A 129 11.99 -9.24 -7.99
CA VAL A 129 10.98 -10.15 -7.43
C VAL A 129 11.09 -11.58 -7.98
N GLN A 130 12.20 -11.92 -8.66
CA GLN A 130 12.51 -13.26 -9.19
C GLN A 130 11.48 -13.74 -10.21
N LEU A 131 11.15 -12.90 -11.20
CA LEU A 131 10.21 -13.21 -12.29
C LEU A 131 10.79 -12.91 -13.68
N GLU A 132 12.11 -13.01 -13.86
CA GLU A 132 12.79 -12.78 -15.14
C GLU A 132 12.30 -13.74 -16.24
N ASP A 133 12.04 -14.98 -15.87
CA ASP A 133 11.59 -16.05 -16.76
C ASP A 133 10.07 -16.04 -17.00
N ARG A 134 9.33 -15.12 -16.38
CA ARG A 134 7.87 -15.01 -16.46
C ARG A 134 7.38 -13.68 -17.06
N MET A 135 8.27 -12.88 -17.64
CA MET A 135 7.95 -11.52 -18.15
C MET A 135 6.86 -11.52 -19.22
N ASP A 136 6.82 -12.54 -20.07
CA ASP A 136 5.89 -12.65 -21.19
C ASP A 136 4.59 -13.39 -20.83
N HIS A 137 4.47 -13.92 -19.60
CA HIS A 137 3.26 -14.61 -19.15
C HIS A 137 2.15 -13.61 -18.81
N ARG A 138 0.91 -14.01 -19.04
CA ARG A 138 -0.29 -13.27 -18.63
C ARG A 138 -0.72 -13.70 -17.21
N PRO A 139 -1.53 -12.90 -16.50
CA PRO A 139 -1.95 -13.21 -15.14
C PRO A 139 -2.62 -14.58 -14.95
N ASN A 140 -3.35 -15.09 -15.95
CA ASN A 140 -3.97 -16.42 -15.92
C ASN A 140 -2.97 -17.57 -16.08
N GLU A 141 -1.73 -17.29 -16.48
CA GLU A 141 -0.64 -18.27 -16.64
C GLU A 141 0.31 -18.26 -15.42
N LEU A 142 -0.01 -17.46 -14.39
CA LEU A 142 0.80 -17.25 -13.19
C LEU A 142 0.08 -17.79 -11.95
N SER A 143 0.85 -18.32 -10.99
CA SER A 143 0.34 -18.68 -9.68
C SER A 143 -0.10 -17.42 -8.88
N GLY A 144 -0.82 -17.59 -7.76
CA GLY A 144 -1.22 -16.49 -6.88
C GLY A 144 -0.02 -15.67 -6.40
N GLY A 145 1.02 -16.33 -5.90
CA GLY A 145 2.25 -15.68 -5.44
C GLY A 145 3.00 -14.97 -6.57
N GLN A 146 3.06 -15.57 -7.77
CA GLN A 146 3.66 -14.92 -8.94
C GLN A 146 2.89 -13.65 -9.35
N ARG A 147 1.55 -13.70 -9.35
CA ARG A 147 0.71 -12.50 -9.59
C ARG A 147 0.96 -11.41 -8.56
N GLN A 148 1.10 -11.77 -7.28
CA GLN A 148 1.40 -10.81 -6.23
C GLN A 148 2.80 -10.21 -6.40
N ARG A 149 3.80 -11.01 -6.77
CA ARG A 149 5.14 -10.50 -7.08
C ARG A 149 5.13 -9.53 -8.28
N VAL A 150 4.32 -9.80 -9.34
CA VAL A 150 4.11 -8.83 -10.44
C VAL A 150 3.49 -7.53 -9.93
N ALA A 151 2.48 -7.60 -9.04
CA ALA A 151 1.87 -6.41 -8.44
C ALA A 151 2.87 -5.61 -7.59
N ILE A 152 3.74 -6.29 -6.83
CA ILE A 152 4.83 -5.65 -6.07
C ILE A 152 5.84 -4.99 -7.02
N ALA A 153 6.27 -5.67 -8.09
CA ALA A 153 7.18 -5.08 -9.08
C ALA A 153 6.58 -3.84 -9.74
N ARG A 154 5.29 -3.89 -10.10
CA ARG A 154 4.55 -2.73 -10.63
C ARG A 154 4.53 -1.57 -9.63
N ALA A 155 4.32 -1.86 -8.36
CA ALA A 155 4.30 -0.85 -7.31
C ALA A 155 5.66 -0.17 -7.13
N LEU A 156 6.76 -0.90 -7.33
CA LEU A 156 8.13 -0.41 -7.12
C LEU A 156 8.75 0.31 -8.33
N VAL A 157 8.19 0.16 -9.53
CA VAL A 157 8.86 0.53 -10.80
C VAL A 157 9.19 2.01 -10.93
N ASN A 158 8.40 2.89 -10.30
CA ASN A 158 8.65 4.34 -10.25
C ASN A 158 9.57 4.76 -9.08
N ASN A 159 10.13 3.84 -8.30
CA ASN A 159 10.87 4.12 -7.07
C ASN A 159 10.06 5.02 -6.11
N PRO A 160 8.87 4.60 -5.69
CA PRO A 160 7.99 5.42 -4.86
C PRO A 160 8.59 5.66 -3.47
N SER A 161 8.17 6.75 -2.82
CA SER A 161 8.56 7.06 -1.44
C SER A 161 7.99 6.09 -0.43
N MET A 162 6.86 5.43 -0.76
CA MET A 162 6.24 4.41 0.08
C MET A 162 5.50 3.36 -0.75
N LEU A 163 5.42 2.15 -0.18
CA LEU A 163 4.49 1.10 -0.60
C LEU A 163 3.29 1.09 0.33
N LEU A 164 2.10 1.04 -0.25
CA LEU A 164 0.83 0.91 0.44
C LEU A 164 0.20 -0.43 0.05
N ALA A 165 0.13 -1.37 0.99
CA ALA A 165 -0.33 -2.73 0.75
C ALA A 165 -1.65 -2.99 1.48
N ASP A 166 -2.70 -3.37 0.74
CA ASP A 166 -4.02 -3.68 1.26
C ASP A 166 -4.24 -5.18 1.24
N GLU A 167 -4.26 -5.80 2.41
CA GLU A 167 -4.46 -7.25 2.61
C GLU A 167 -3.61 -8.09 1.62
N PRO A 168 -2.28 -7.87 1.53
CA PRO A 168 -1.49 -8.37 0.40
C PRO A 168 -1.37 -9.89 0.33
N THR A 169 -1.80 -10.61 1.37
CA THR A 169 -1.77 -12.07 1.48
C THR A 169 -3.15 -12.72 1.48
N GLY A 170 -4.23 -11.93 1.55
CA GLY A 170 -5.59 -12.43 1.80
C GLY A 170 -6.17 -13.38 0.73
N ASN A 171 -5.53 -13.51 -0.45
CA ASN A 171 -5.92 -14.44 -1.52
C ASN A 171 -4.85 -15.53 -1.78
N LEU A 172 -3.95 -15.76 -0.82
CA LEU A 172 -2.84 -16.70 -0.95
C LEU A 172 -2.96 -17.80 0.11
N ASP A 173 -2.39 -18.96 -0.17
CA ASP A 173 -2.18 -20.00 0.84
C ASP A 173 -1.09 -19.58 1.84
N SER A 174 -1.05 -20.24 3.01
CA SER A 174 -0.16 -19.87 4.10
C SER A 174 1.33 -19.89 3.71
N ALA A 175 1.78 -20.86 2.93
CA ALA A 175 3.17 -20.96 2.52
C ALA A 175 3.55 -19.83 1.57
N THR A 176 2.69 -19.52 0.59
CA THR A 176 2.87 -18.41 -0.34
C THR A 176 2.78 -17.06 0.39
N SER A 177 1.89 -16.93 1.39
CA SER A 177 1.77 -15.73 2.22
C SER A 177 3.08 -15.42 2.92
N GLU A 178 3.70 -16.41 3.55
CA GLU A 178 5.00 -16.28 4.22
C GLU A 178 6.11 -15.83 3.25
N GLU A 179 6.14 -16.36 2.02
CA GLU A 179 7.08 -15.92 0.99
C GLU A 179 6.88 -14.45 0.61
N ILE A 180 5.62 -14.02 0.45
CA ILE A 180 5.30 -12.62 0.11
C ILE A 180 5.65 -11.70 1.29
N MET A 181 5.42 -12.10 2.54
CA MET A 181 5.80 -11.31 3.70
C MET A 181 7.32 -11.12 3.78
N LYS A 182 8.12 -12.14 3.46
CA LYS A 182 9.59 -12.01 3.33
C LYS A 182 10.01 -11.00 2.27
N VAL A 183 9.25 -10.88 1.15
CA VAL A 183 9.52 -9.83 0.15
C VAL A 183 9.32 -8.45 0.78
N PHE A 184 8.24 -8.21 1.54
CA PHE A 184 8.00 -6.93 2.21
C PHE A 184 9.06 -6.64 3.29
N GLU A 185 9.47 -7.63 4.08
CA GLU A 185 10.54 -7.48 5.08
C GLU A 185 11.87 -7.07 4.42
N ASN A 186 12.24 -7.72 3.30
CA ASN A 186 13.45 -7.39 2.54
C ASN A 186 13.39 -5.96 1.96
N LEU A 187 12.23 -5.55 1.44
CA LEU A 187 12.01 -4.19 0.95
C LEU A 187 12.15 -3.17 2.08
N ALA A 188 11.51 -3.41 3.23
CA ALA A 188 11.66 -2.56 4.42
C ALA A 188 13.10 -2.54 4.93
N GLY A 189 13.78 -3.69 4.94
CA GLY A 189 15.21 -3.83 5.30
C GLY A 189 16.14 -3.06 4.36
N SER A 190 15.77 -2.91 3.09
CA SER A 190 16.52 -2.10 2.10
C SER A 190 16.20 -0.61 2.14
N GLY A 191 15.35 -0.17 3.08
CA GLY A 191 15.03 1.25 3.29
C GLY A 191 13.74 1.72 2.61
N GLN A 192 12.90 0.81 2.09
CA GLN A 192 11.58 1.18 1.58
C GLN A 192 10.61 1.44 2.74
N THR A 193 9.89 2.54 2.70
CA THR A 193 8.75 2.76 3.62
C THR A 193 7.59 1.86 3.20
N VAL A 194 7.06 1.08 4.14
CA VAL A 194 5.94 0.16 3.90
C VAL A 194 4.81 0.47 4.87
N VAL A 195 3.62 0.69 4.34
CA VAL A 195 2.37 0.80 5.12
C VAL A 195 1.46 -0.33 4.68
N MET A 196 1.20 -1.25 5.58
CA MET A 196 0.36 -2.42 5.33
C MET A 196 -0.96 -2.29 6.06
N VAL A 197 -2.06 -2.57 5.39
CA VAL A 197 -3.38 -2.68 6.01
C VAL A 197 -3.74 -4.16 6.07
N THR A 198 -4.07 -4.64 7.26
CA THR A 198 -4.50 -6.03 7.47
C THR A 198 -5.43 -6.14 8.67
N HIS A 199 -6.22 -7.20 8.73
CA HIS A 199 -6.99 -7.59 9.91
C HIS A 199 -6.39 -8.81 10.63
N GLU A 200 -5.33 -9.41 10.06
CA GLU A 200 -4.65 -10.60 10.58
C GLU A 200 -3.49 -10.20 11.50
N PRO A 201 -3.52 -10.59 12.81
CA PRO A 201 -2.46 -10.25 13.75
C PRO A 201 -1.08 -10.80 13.36
N ASP A 202 -1.03 -12.03 12.81
CA ASP A 202 0.21 -12.69 12.40
C ASP A 202 0.89 -11.90 11.28
N ILE A 203 0.10 -11.41 10.30
CA ILE A 203 0.60 -10.58 9.20
C ILE A 203 1.06 -9.21 9.72
N ALA A 204 0.32 -8.60 10.65
CA ALA A 204 0.71 -7.34 11.25
C ALA A 204 2.01 -7.43 12.06
N ALA A 205 2.28 -8.59 12.68
CA ALA A 205 3.50 -8.84 13.46
C ALA A 205 4.80 -8.85 12.62
N HIS A 206 4.73 -8.88 11.29
CA HIS A 206 5.88 -8.66 10.41
C HIS A 206 6.34 -7.19 10.40
N ALA A 207 5.43 -6.24 10.69
CA ALA A 207 5.76 -4.83 10.77
C ALA A 207 6.53 -4.50 12.06
N ARG A 208 7.28 -3.38 12.05
CA ARG A 208 8.02 -2.90 13.25
C ARG A 208 7.12 -2.10 14.20
N ARG A 209 6.00 -1.60 13.71
CA ARG A 209 5.02 -0.80 14.45
C ARG A 209 3.62 -1.16 13.97
N VAL A 210 2.69 -1.27 14.91
CA VAL A 210 1.30 -1.62 14.63
C VAL A 210 0.38 -0.53 15.17
N VAL A 211 -0.41 0.07 14.30
CA VAL A 211 -1.42 1.08 14.61
C VAL A 211 -2.79 0.43 14.51
N VAL A 212 -3.55 0.41 15.59
CA VAL A 212 -4.88 -0.19 15.62
C VAL A 212 -5.96 0.89 15.54
N LEU A 213 -6.81 0.81 14.51
CA LEU A 213 -7.98 1.66 14.36
C LEU A 213 -9.21 1.01 14.99
N ARG A 214 -10.01 1.82 15.67
CA ARG A 214 -11.33 1.45 16.19
C ARG A 214 -12.28 2.63 16.06
N ASP A 215 -13.45 2.41 15.45
CA ASP A 215 -14.51 3.42 15.33
C ASP A 215 -14.03 4.78 14.77
N GLY A 216 -13.14 4.73 13.77
CA GLY A 216 -12.60 5.91 13.09
C GLY A 216 -11.53 6.68 13.88
N LEU A 217 -10.96 6.10 14.93
CA LEU A 217 -9.90 6.68 15.77
C LEU A 217 -8.73 5.69 15.90
N ILE A 218 -7.52 6.19 16.20
CA ILE A 218 -6.40 5.36 16.62
C ILE A 218 -6.65 4.93 18.08
N SER A 219 -6.74 3.62 18.27
CA SER A 219 -6.93 3.00 19.60
C SER A 219 -5.58 2.71 20.28
N THR A 220 -4.62 2.16 19.52
CA THR A 220 -3.26 1.92 20.00
C THR A 220 -2.26 2.15 18.87
N ASP A 221 -1.03 2.45 19.27
CA ASP A 221 0.13 2.68 18.42
C ASP A 221 1.34 2.08 19.12
N ASP A 222 1.67 0.86 18.76
CA ASP A 222 2.57 -0.01 19.52
C ASP A 222 3.81 -0.40 18.70
N SER A 223 4.93 -0.64 19.39
CA SER A 223 6.03 -1.39 18.78
C SER A 223 5.61 -2.85 18.51
N ARG A 224 6.34 -3.53 17.61
CA ARG A 224 6.13 -4.96 17.32
C ARG A 224 6.10 -5.80 18.59
N GLU A 225 7.06 -5.59 19.50
CA GLU A 225 7.20 -6.34 20.74
C GLU A 225 6.00 -6.15 21.67
N ALA A 226 5.54 -4.89 21.81
CA ALA A 226 4.37 -4.59 22.64
C ALA A 226 3.09 -5.18 22.06
N PHE A 227 2.96 -5.14 20.72
CA PHE A 227 1.83 -5.74 20.02
C PHE A 227 1.83 -7.28 20.15
N ALA A 228 2.97 -7.94 19.89
CA ALA A 228 3.13 -9.40 19.99
C ALA A 228 2.82 -9.90 21.41
N ALA A 229 3.37 -9.24 22.44
CA ALA A 229 3.10 -9.60 23.84
C ALA A 229 1.61 -9.52 24.19
N ARG A 230 0.86 -8.59 23.60
CA ARG A 230 -0.57 -8.43 23.85
C ARG A 230 -1.44 -9.48 23.13
N HIS A 231 -0.95 -10.05 22.03
CA HIS A 231 -1.68 -11.01 21.19
C HIS A 231 -1.17 -12.44 21.33
N GLY A 232 -0.12 -12.69 22.14
CA GLY A 232 0.44 -14.01 22.36
C GLY A 232 1.20 -14.58 21.15
N LEU A 233 1.84 -13.72 20.36
CA LEU A 233 2.61 -14.03 19.14
C LEU A 233 4.11 -14.12 19.43
#